data_46ff002cc878580a822fb7dffb88c42e
#
_entry.id   46ff002cc878580a822fb7dffb88c42e
#
_cell.length_a   1.000
_cell.length_b   1.000
_cell.length_c   1.000
_cell.angle_alpha   90.00
_cell.angle_beta   90.00
_cell.angle_gamma   90.00
#
_symmetry.space_group_name_H-M   'P 1'
#
loop_
_entity.id
_entity.type
_entity.pdbx_description
1 polymer ?
#
loop_
_entity_poly.entity_id
_entity_poly.type
_entity_poly.pdbx_seq_one_letter_code
_entity_poly.pdbx_strand_id
1 'polypeptide(L)'
;LDNIVAMTGDGVNDAPSLKTADIGIAMGKNGTDVAKNAADLILTDDNFNTIERAIEEGRSIYENIKKSILFLLSSNFGEIITMFLAILFGMPSPLKASHILWINLITDSLPALALGVDKNDIPMLMNKPPRSPKENLFAHGGLFCTLFYGALIAAISLIAFFTIPICSIIQADIAFTPNHIRQILSNQDVLLRSQTYAFTVLGFSQLFHAIGMRNVNLSIFRMNHRNNPFMLGAFATGLFLQMIVTEIPVLIGLFGTAKLSLYEWGALTLLSAVPLMFHELFVQISDIILLPHLKNRQQYQQK
;
A
#
# COMPACT_ATOMS: atom_id res chain seq x y z
N LEU A 1 -31.31 -10.89 -11.41
CA LEU A 1 -30.07 -11.58 -11.79
C LEU A 1 -28.95 -10.55 -11.71
N ASP A 2 -28.21 -10.45 -10.64
CA ASP A 2 -27.13 -9.45 -10.44
C ASP A 2 -25.87 -9.78 -11.31
N ASN A 3 -26.05 -10.06 -12.62
CA ASN A 3 -24.97 -10.32 -13.54
C ASN A 3 -24.59 -9.03 -14.30
N ILE A 4 -23.30 -8.82 -14.51
CA ILE A 4 -22.79 -7.81 -15.44
C ILE A 4 -22.89 -8.38 -16.86
N VAL A 5 -23.57 -7.68 -17.75
CA VAL A 5 -23.84 -8.08 -19.13
C VAL A 5 -23.01 -7.23 -20.07
N ALA A 6 -22.17 -7.87 -20.89
CA ALA A 6 -21.53 -7.26 -22.03
C ALA A 6 -22.32 -7.58 -23.30
N MET A 7 -22.58 -6.56 -24.14
CA MET A 7 -23.27 -6.69 -25.42
C MET A 7 -22.34 -6.28 -26.55
N THR A 8 -22.27 -7.10 -27.59
CA THR A 8 -21.52 -6.76 -28.81
C THR A 8 -22.47 -6.42 -29.93
N GLY A 9 -22.15 -5.43 -30.77
CA GLY A 9 -22.96 -5.03 -31.92
C GLY A 9 -22.16 -4.24 -32.96
N ASP A 10 -22.66 -4.18 -34.19
CA ASP A 10 -22.02 -3.45 -35.30
C ASP A 10 -23.00 -2.51 -36.02
N GLY A 11 -24.28 -2.72 -35.87
CA GLY A 11 -25.34 -2.01 -36.60
C GLY A 11 -26.01 -0.87 -35.85
N VAL A 12 -26.76 -0.05 -36.59
CA VAL A 12 -27.60 1.02 -36.05
C VAL A 12 -28.67 0.45 -35.08
N ASN A 13 -29.17 -0.73 -35.37
CA ASN A 13 -30.21 -1.42 -34.60
C ASN A 13 -29.70 -1.91 -33.24
N ASP A 14 -28.37 -2.08 -33.09
CA ASP A 14 -27.74 -2.55 -31.87
C ASP A 14 -27.49 -1.42 -30.85
N ALA A 15 -27.50 -0.17 -31.31
CA ALA A 15 -27.16 0.97 -30.48
C ALA A 15 -27.99 1.08 -29.19
N PRO A 16 -29.31 0.84 -29.17
CA PRO A 16 -30.07 0.83 -27.92
C PRO A 16 -29.61 -0.28 -26.94
N SER A 17 -29.29 -1.46 -27.46
CA SER A 17 -28.84 -2.59 -26.67
C SER A 17 -27.41 -2.38 -26.13
N LEU A 18 -26.51 -1.81 -26.95
CA LEU A 18 -25.16 -1.41 -26.55
C LEU A 18 -25.18 -0.39 -25.43
N LYS A 19 -26.06 0.61 -25.52
CA LYS A 19 -26.20 1.65 -24.50
C LYS A 19 -26.86 1.17 -23.21
N THR A 20 -27.67 0.12 -23.27
CA THR A 20 -28.42 -0.41 -22.12
C THR A 20 -27.62 -1.49 -21.37
N ALA A 21 -26.69 -2.15 -22.04
CA ALA A 21 -25.80 -3.12 -21.42
C ALA A 21 -24.90 -2.46 -20.36
N ASP A 22 -24.39 -3.25 -19.42
CA ASP A 22 -23.39 -2.77 -18.47
C ASP A 22 -22.06 -2.41 -19.17
N ILE A 23 -21.75 -3.12 -20.29
CA ILE A 23 -20.61 -2.84 -21.16
C ILE A 23 -21.06 -3.03 -22.63
N GLY A 24 -21.22 -1.95 -23.36
CA GLY A 24 -21.45 -1.99 -24.81
C GLY A 24 -20.15 -2.09 -25.58
N ILE A 25 -20.05 -3.02 -26.52
CA ILE A 25 -18.84 -3.27 -27.33
C ILE A 25 -19.19 -3.17 -28.81
N ALA A 26 -18.63 -2.18 -29.52
CA ALA A 26 -18.83 -2.02 -30.95
C ALA A 26 -17.64 -2.53 -31.78
N MET A 27 -17.94 -3.01 -33.01
CA MET A 27 -16.91 -3.36 -33.99
C MET A 27 -16.29 -2.09 -34.58
N GLY A 28 -14.96 -2.07 -34.67
CA GLY A 28 -14.21 -0.88 -35.09
C GLY A 28 -14.10 -0.74 -36.61
N LYS A 29 -13.89 -1.84 -37.33
CA LYS A 29 -13.78 -1.85 -38.80
C LYS A 29 -15.16 -1.85 -39.44
N ASN A 30 -16.01 -2.81 -39.05
CA ASN A 30 -17.29 -3.06 -39.68
C ASN A 30 -18.46 -2.34 -38.99
N GLY A 31 -18.25 -1.80 -37.79
CA GLY A 31 -19.29 -1.10 -37.01
C GLY A 31 -19.65 0.26 -37.58
N THR A 32 -20.93 0.58 -37.53
CA THR A 32 -21.44 1.92 -37.89
C THR A 32 -21.04 2.95 -36.84
N ASP A 33 -20.95 4.21 -37.24
CA ASP A 33 -20.67 5.32 -36.29
C ASP A 33 -21.72 5.41 -35.17
N VAL A 34 -22.97 5.04 -35.45
CA VAL A 34 -24.03 5.01 -34.45
C VAL A 34 -23.76 3.94 -33.38
N ALA A 35 -23.34 2.73 -33.77
CA ALA A 35 -22.97 1.68 -32.84
C ALA A 35 -21.72 2.08 -32.03
N LYS A 36 -20.69 2.63 -32.67
CA LYS A 36 -19.47 3.11 -32.01
C LYS A 36 -19.74 4.21 -30.98
N ASN A 37 -20.63 5.15 -31.30
CA ASN A 37 -21.01 6.22 -30.39
C ASN A 37 -21.90 5.76 -29.22
N ALA A 38 -22.55 4.61 -29.34
CA ALA A 38 -23.38 4.04 -28.28
C ALA A 38 -22.62 3.09 -27.35
N ALA A 39 -21.43 2.61 -27.76
CA ALA A 39 -20.64 1.63 -27.05
C ALA A 39 -19.64 2.28 -26.09
N ASP A 40 -19.30 1.55 -25.02
CA ASP A 40 -18.24 1.92 -24.06
C ASP A 40 -16.84 1.51 -24.55
N LEU A 41 -16.77 0.45 -25.39
CA LEU A 41 -15.53 -0.11 -25.92
C LEU A 41 -15.65 -0.33 -27.42
N ILE A 42 -14.59 -0.03 -28.18
CA ILE A 42 -14.51 -0.24 -29.62
C ILE A 42 -13.39 -1.22 -29.93
N LEU A 43 -13.72 -2.36 -30.56
CA LEU A 43 -12.76 -3.36 -31.02
C LEU A 43 -12.14 -2.93 -32.36
N THR A 44 -10.95 -2.34 -32.32
CA THR A 44 -10.27 -1.81 -33.50
C THR A 44 -9.89 -2.88 -34.55
N ASP A 45 -9.78 -4.12 -34.13
CA ASP A 45 -9.42 -5.28 -34.93
C ASP A 45 -10.61 -6.19 -35.31
N ASP A 46 -11.82 -5.92 -34.75
CA ASP A 46 -13.04 -6.72 -34.84
C ASP A 46 -12.85 -8.17 -34.40
N ASN A 47 -11.90 -8.42 -33.48
CA ASN A 47 -11.55 -9.75 -33.04
C ASN A 47 -12.09 -9.99 -31.60
N PHE A 48 -12.95 -11.01 -31.46
CA PHE A 48 -13.53 -11.39 -30.17
C PHE A 48 -12.48 -11.82 -29.12
N ASN A 49 -11.33 -12.35 -29.52
CA ASN A 49 -10.23 -12.67 -28.62
C ASN A 49 -9.68 -11.42 -27.90
N THR A 50 -9.86 -10.24 -28.51
CA THR A 50 -9.48 -8.97 -27.90
C THR A 50 -10.39 -8.62 -26.71
N ILE A 51 -11.63 -9.11 -26.68
CA ILE A 51 -12.53 -8.96 -25.53
C ILE A 51 -11.97 -9.72 -24.32
N GLU A 52 -11.49 -10.95 -24.51
CA GLU A 52 -10.86 -11.74 -23.45
C GLU A 52 -9.67 -11.00 -22.85
N ARG A 53 -8.78 -10.47 -23.71
CA ARG A 53 -7.64 -9.64 -23.26
C ARG A 53 -8.09 -8.38 -22.52
N ALA A 54 -9.16 -7.72 -22.96
CA ALA A 54 -9.71 -6.56 -22.29
C ALA A 54 -10.23 -6.91 -20.89
N ILE A 55 -10.83 -8.09 -20.71
CA ILE A 55 -11.27 -8.59 -19.41
C ILE A 55 -10.06 -8.88 -18.50
N GLU A 56 -9.01 -9.53 -19.05
CA GLU A 56 -7.76 -9.80 -18.32
C GLU A 56 -7.12 -8.50 -17.80
N GLU A 57 -6.95 -7.53 -18.67
CA GLU A 57 -6.38 -6.23 -18.32
C GLU A 57 -7.27 -5.46 -17.33
N GLY A 58 -8.57 -5.45 -17.54
CA GLY A 58 -9.51 -4.81 -16.63
C GLY A 58 -9.46 -5.40 -15.22
N ARG A 59 -9.40 -6.72 -15.08
CA ARG A 59 -9.21 -7.40 -13.80
C ARG A 59 -7.87 -7.06 -13.16
N SER A 60 -6.81 -7.02 -13.96
CA SER A 60 -5.46 -6.66 -13.49
C SER A 60 -5.39 -5.22 -13.01
N ILE A 61 -5.93 -4.28 -13.77
CA ILE A 61 -5.99 -2.86 -13.41
C ILE A 61 -6.76 -2.68 -12.11
N TYR A 62 -7.92 -3.32 -11.96
CA TYR A 62 -8.72 -3.22 -10.74
C TYR A 62 -7.96 -3.73 -9.51
N GLU A 63 -7.29 -4.89 -9.59
CA GLU A 63 -6.49 -5.42 -8.48
C GLU A 63 -5.35 -4.45 -8.12
N ASN A 64 -4.70 -3.84 -9.10
CA ASN A 64 -3.63 -2.87 -8.88
C ASN A 64 -4.16 -1.58 -8.21
N ILE A 65 -5.29 -1.05 -8.67
CA ILE A 65 -5.96 0.09 -8.05
C ILE A 65 -6.31 -0.25 -6.59
N LYS A 66 -6.89 -1.43 -6.33
CA LYS A 66 -7.23 -1.88 -4.99
C LYS A 66 -6.02 -1.95 -4.07
N LYS A 67 -4.90 -2.54 -4.55
CA LYS A 67 -3.63 -2.60 -3.79
C LYS A 67 -3.12 -1.19 -3.46
N SER A 68 -3.08 -0.29 -4.45
CA SER A 68 -2.62 1.09 -4.26
C SER A 68 -3.49 1.86 -3.25
N ILE A 69 -4.81 1.73 -3.34
CA ILE A 69 -5.73 2.39 -2.41
C ILE A 69 -5.57 1.85 -0.99
N LEU A 70 -5.52 0.52 -0.80
CA LEU A 70 -5.35 -0.08 0.52
C LEU A 70 -3.99 0.29 1.13
N PHE A 71 -2.94 0.34 0.32
CA PHE A 71 -1.62 0.81 0.73
C PHE A 71 -1.66 2.26 1.22
N LEU A 72 -2.18 3.19 0.41
CA LEU A 72 -2.29 4.60 0.76
C LEU A 72 -3.15 4.83 2.01
N LEU A 73 -4.27 4.13 2.11
CA LEU A 73 -5.15 4.26 3.28
C LEU A 73 -4.48 3.72 4.56
N SER A 74 -3.74 2.62 4.49
CA SER A 74 -3.01 2.09 5.66
C SER A 74 -1.87 3.03 6.08
N SER A 75 -1.15 3.61 5.14
CA SER A 75 -0.09 4.61 5.38
C SER A 75 -0.65 5.85 6.08
N ASN A 76 -1.66 6.48 5.46
CA ASN A 76 -2.29 7.68 6.02
C ASN A 76 -2.95 7.42 7.38
N PHE A 77 -3.55 6.24 7.58
CA PHE A 77 -4.11 5.85 8.86
C PHE A 77 -3.02 5.74 9.94
N GLY A 78 -1.84 5.21 9.57
CA GLY A 78 -0.65 5.20 10.43
C GLY A 78 -0.21 6.60 10.85
N GLU A 79 -0.18 7.56 9.94
CA GLU A 79 0.15 8.96 10.22
C GLU A 79 -0.85 9.59 11.20
N ILE A 80 -2.14 9.44 10.90
CA ILE A 80 -3.22 9.99 11.74
C ILE A 80 -3.15 9.42 13.15
N ILE A 81 -3.01 8.10 13.32
CA ILE A 81 -2.91 7.47 14.64
C ILE A 81 -1.67 7.96 15.38
N THR A 82 -0.52 8.04 14.71
CA THR A 82 0.74 8.52 15.30
C THR A 82 0.56 9.91 15.91
N MET A 83 -0.02 10.84 15.13
CA MET A 83 -0.28 12.21 15.57
C MET A 83 -1.34 12.26 16.67
N PHE A 84 -2.45 11.56 16.47
CA PHE A 84 -3.58 11.56 17.39
C PHE A 84 -3.20 11.02 18.79
N LEU A 85 -2.51 9.88 18.84
CA LEU A 85 -2.11 9.29 20.11
C LEU A 85 -1.11 10.16 20.87
N ALA A 86 -0.12 10.75 20.18
CA ALA A 86 0.81 11.65 20.84
C ALA A 86 0.09 12.85 21.47
N ILE A 87 -0.82 13.49 20.74
CA ILE A 87 -1.62 14.63 21.24
C ILE A 87 -2.55 14.20 22.37
N LEU A 88 -3.21 13.05 22.24
CA LEU A 88 -4.12 12.50 23.25
C LEU A 88 -3.40 12.30 24.59
N PHE A 89 -2.15 11.85 24.58
CA PHE A 89 -1.31 11.71 25.78
C PHE A 89 -0.63 13.02 26.20
N GLY A 90 -0.96 14.15 25.57
CA GLY A 90 -0.40 15.47 25.87
C GLY A 90 1.09 15.59 25.56
N MET A 91 1.59 14.81 24.62
CA MET A 91 2.98 14.87 24.15
C MET A 91 3.11 15.89 23.00
N PRO A 92 4.31 16.44 22.74
CA PRO A 92 4.57 17.23 21.56
C PRO A 92 4.30 16.44 20.29
N SER A 93 3.99 17.14 19.19
CA SER A 93 3.75 16.52 17.88
C SER A 93 4.96 15.69 17.42
N PRO A 94 4.78 14.39 17.07
CA PRO A 94 5.88 13.53 16.61
C PRO A 94 6.37 13.91 15.20
N LEU A 95 5.52 14.56 14.41
CA LEU A 95 5.82 14.95 13.03
C LEU A 95 5.54 16.44 12.82
N LYS A 96 6.30 17.07 11.94
CA LYS A 96 6.05 18.42 11.43
C LYS A 96 5.20 18.34 10.17
N ALA A 97 4.57 19.45 9.79
CA ALA A 97 3.80 19.54 8.55
C ALA A 97 4.67 19.23 7.31
N SER A 98 5.94 19.69 7.31
CA SER A 98 6.91 19.36 6.26
C SER A 98 7.20 17.87 6.15
N HIS A 99 7.23 17.14 7.28
CA HIS A 99 7.43 15.69 7.29
C HIS A 99 6.26 14.96 6.64
N ILE A 100 5.02 15.31 6.99
CA ILE A 100 3.81 14.70 6.43
C ILE A 100 3.73 14.99 4.93
N LEU A 101 3.99 16.23 4.52
CA LEU A 101 3.99 16.59 3.10
C LEU A 101 5.03 15.77 2.32
N TRP A 102 6.23 15.60 2.87
CA TRP A 102 7.29 14.81 2.26
C TRP A 102 6.90 13.35 2.11
N ILE A 103 6.36 12.76 3.16
CA ILE A 103 5.92 11.36 3.18
C ILE A 103 4.88 11.13 2.09
N ASN A 104 3.80 11.90 2.08
CA ASN A 104 2.72 11.76 1.10
C ASN A 104 3.18 11.98 -0.34
N LEU A 105 4.14 12.90 -0.55
CA LEU A 105 4.64 13.21 -1.91
C LEU A 105 5.64 12.17 -2.41
N ILE A 106 6.51 11.66 -1.57
CA ILE A 106 7.65 10.83 -1.98
C ILE A 106 7.45 9.37 -1.58
N THR A 107 7.33 9.09 -0.27
CA THR A 107 7.33 7.70 0.22
C THR A 107 6.02 6.97 -0.02
N ASP A 108 4.91 7.69 -0.22
CA ASP A 108 3.62 7.10 -0.55
C ASP A 108 3.38 7.08 -2.07
N SER A 109 3.62 8.19 -2.76
CA SER A 109 3.26 8.30 -4.18
C SER A 109 4.07 7.38 -5.09
N LEU A 110 5.40 7.26 -4.88
CA LEU A 110 6.26 6.42 -5.71
C LEU A 110 5.89 4.93 -5.62
N PRO A 111 5.72 4.33 -4.42
CA PRO A 111 5.26 2.95 -4.32
C PRO A 111 3.82 2.74 -4.80
N ALA A 112 2.91 3.70 -4.57
CA ALA A 112 1.53 3.59 -5.06
C ALA A 112 1.48 3.52 -6.59
N LEU A 113 2.27 4.34 -7.29
CA LEU A 113 2.43 4.25 -8.74
C LEU A 113 3.02 2.91 -9.17
N ALA A 114 4.01 2.41 -8.45
CA ALA A 114 4.63 1.12 -8.74
C ALA A 114 3.66 -0.06 -8.54
N LEU A 115 2.76 0.01 -7.55
CA LEU A 115 1.67 -0.94 -7.35
C LEU A 115 0.64 -0.87 -8.50
N GLY A 116 0.38 0.35 -9.01
CA GLY A 116 -0.54 0.58 -10.12
C GLY A 116 -0.15 -0.10 -11.43
N VAL A 117 1.15 -0.36 -11.63
CA VAL A 117 1.69 -1.03 -12.84
C VAL A 117 2.21 -2.43 -12.55
N ASP A 118 1.87 -3.03 -11.40
CA ASP A 118 2.34 -4.38 -11.03
C ASP A 118 1.75 -5.45 -11.97
N LYS A 119 2.55 -6.45 -12.29
CA LYS A 119 2.11 -7.60 -13.10
C LYS A 119 1.43 -8.63 -12.21
N ASN A 120 0.16 -8.86 -12.47
CA ASN A 120 -0.64 -9.86 -11.78
C ASN A 120 -0.51 -11.24 -12.43
N ASP A 121 -0.87 -12.30 -11.70
CA ASP A 121 -1.01 -13.64 -12.21
C ASP A 121 -2.36 -13.76 -12.95
N ILE A 122 -2.33 -13.56 -14.28
CA ILE A 122 -3.52 -13.56 -15.13
C ILE A 122 -4.31 -14.88 -15.04
N PRO A 123 -3.71 -16.09 -15.16
CA PRO A 123 -4.43 -17.34 -14.97
C PRO A 123 -5.17 -17.42 -13.65
N MET A 124 -4.55 -16.97 -12.56
CA MET A 124 -5.20 -16.94 -11.25
C MET A 124 -6.36 -15.96 -11.20
N LEU A 125 -6.24 -14.78 -11.84
CA LEU A 125 -7.30 -13.78 -11.90
C LEU A 125 -8.49 -14.24 -12.74
N MET A 126 -8.24 -14.88 -13.87
CA MET A 126 -9.29 -15.35 -14.77
C MET A 126 -10.07 -16.55 -14.21
N ASN A 127 -9.46 -17.37 -13.36
CA ASN A 127 -10.13 -18.46 -12.64
C ASN A 127 -11.04 -18.00 -11.50
N LYS A 128 -10.94 -16.73 -11.07
CA LYS A 128 -11.86 -16.18 -10.06
C LYS A 128 -13.24 -15.92 -10.68
N PRO A 129 -14.33 -16.11 -9.92
CA PRO A 129 -15.65 -15.72 -10.40
C PRO A 129 -15.72 -14.22 -10.67
N PRO A 130 -16.64 -13.74 -11.49
CA PRO A 130 -16.91 -12.33 -11.69
C PRO A 130 -17.20 -11.66 -10.34
N ARG A 131 -16.67 -10.45 -10.17
CA ARG A 131 -16.90 -9.68 -8.94
C ARG A 131 -18.34 -9.15 -8.92
N SER A 132 -18.95 -9.14 -7.74
CA SER A 132 -20.25 -8.49 -7.57
C SER A 132 -20.13 -6.97 -7.74
N PRO A 133 -21.08 -6.30 -8.45
CA PRO A 133 -21.12 -4.85 -8.55
C PRO A 133 -21.24 -4.14 -7.18
N LYS A 134 -21.76 -4.85 -6.18
CA LYS A 134 -21.95 -4.35 -4.80
C LYS A 134 -20.72 -4.58 -3.91
N GLU A 135 -19.68 -5.21 -4.44
CA GLU A 135 -18.48 -5.52 -3.64
C GLU A 135 -17.70 -4.25 -3.30
N ASN A 136 -17.47 -4.03 -2.00
CA ASN A 136 -16.70 -2.91 -1.50
C ASN A 136 -15.19 -3.15 -1.72
N LEU A 137 -14.42 -2.09 -1.90
CA LEU A 137 -12.95 -2.13 -1.95
C LEU A 137 -12.32 -2.80 -0.73
N PHE A 138 -12.96 -2.68 0.43
CA PHE A 138 -12.53 -3.30 1.68
C PHE A 138 -12.92 -4.77 1.85
N ALA A 139 -13.63 -5.36 0.88
CA ALA A 139 -14.00 -6.77 0.91
C ALA A 139 -12.75 -7.68 0.96
N HIS A 140 -12.96 -8.92 1.39
CA HIS A 140 -11.91 -9.95 1.48
C HIS A 140 -10.71 -9.56 2.36
N GLY A 141 -10.98 -8.92 3.50
CA GLY A 141 -9.96 -8.56 4.49
C GLY A 141 -9.26 -7.22 4.24
N GLY A 142 -9.67 -6.44 3.23
CA GLY A 142 -9.08 -5.13 2.93
C GLY A 142 -9.16 -4.16 4.11
N LEU A 143 -10.28 -4.12 4.84
CA LEU A 143 -10.43 -3.28 6.03
C LEU A 143 -9.47 -3.69 7.14
N PHE A 144 -9.38 -5.00 7.41
CA PHE A 144 -8.45 -5.53 8.40
C PHE A 144 -7.00 -5.16 8.03
N CYS A 145 -6.62 -5.36 6.77
CA CYS A 145 -5.30 -5.00 6.26
C CYS A 145 -4.99 -3.51 6.52
N THR A 146 -5.90 -2.62 6.12
CA THR A 146 -5.74 -1.16 6.31
C THR A 146 -5.57 -0.80 7.78
N LEU A 147 -6.44 -1.28 8.65
CA LEU A 147 -6.43 -0.94 10.08
C LEU A 147 -5.22 -1.54 10.80
N PHE A 148 -4.90 -2.80 10.51
CA PHE A 148 -3.79 -3.50 11.13
C PHE A 148 -2.45 -2.88 10.78
N TYR A 149 -2.16 -2.70 9.48
CA TYR A 149 -0.89 -2.11 9.07
C TYR A 149 -0.78 -0.64 9.45
N GLY A 150 -1.88 0.13 9.38
CA GLY A 150 -1.89 1.49 9.88
C GLY A 150 -1.57 1.57 11.37
N ALA A 151 -2.21 0.74 12.20
CA ALA A 151 -1.92 0.68 13.64
C ALA A 151 -0.48 0.21 13.92
N LEU A 152 0.03 -0.75 13.16
CA LEU A 152 1.40 -1.25 13.29
C LEU A 152 2.43 -0.17 12.94
N ILE A 153 2.24 0.55 11.82
CA ILE A 153 3.09 1.67 11.40
C ILE A 153 3.08 2.77 12.46
N ALA A 154 1.90 3.12 13.00
CA ALA A 154 1.79 4.08 14.07
C ALA A 154 2.55 3.65 15.32
N ALA A 155 2.41 2.39 15.73
CA ALA A 155 3.07 1.86 16.92
C ALA A 155 4.59 1.95 16.81
N ILE A 156 5.18 1.49 15.69
CA ILE A 156 6.64 1.56 15.50
C ILE A 156 7.15 3.00 15.36
N SER A 157 6.37 3.90 14.77
CA SER A 157 6.71 5.32 14.67
C SER A 157 6.71 6.01 16.05
N LEU A 158 5.73 5.68 16.90
CA LEU A 158 5.71 6.16 18.29
C LEU A 158 6.83 5.54 19.13
N ILE A 159 7.15 4.26 18.95
CA ILE A 159 8.32 3.63 19.59
C ILE A 159 9.58 4.42 19.21
N ALA A 160 9.77 4.72 17.93
CA ALA A 160 10.91 5.52 17.48
C ALA A 160 10.92 6.92 18.10
N PHE A 161 9.77 7.61 18.15
CA PHE A 161 9.63 8.92 18.77
C PHE A 161 10.03 8.92 20.25
N PHE A 162 9.60 7.92 20.99
CA PHE A 162 9.86 7.82 22.44
C PHE A 162 11.20 7.19 22.78
N THR A 163 11.96 6.65 21.84
CA THR A 163 13.24 5.99 22.09
C THR A 163 14.21 6.91 22.85
N ILE A 164 14.40 8.15 22.40
CA ILE A 164 15.36 9.08 23.02
C ILE A 164 14.93 9.48 24.43
N PRO A 165 13.69 9.94 24.68
CA PRO A 165 13.25 10.25 26.03
C PRO A 165 13.32 9.04 26.97
N ILE A 166 12.96 7.85 26.50
CA ILE A 166 13.03 6.63 27.32
C ILE A 166 14.47 6.29 27.69
N CYS A 167 15.40 6.33 26.73
CA CYS A 167 16.82 6.13 27.00
C CYS A 167 17.37 7.16 28.00
N SER A 168 16.96 8.42 27.89
CA SER A 168 17.36 9.46 28.82
C SER A 168 16.85 9.23 30.26
N ILE A 169 15.61 8.74 30.39
CA ILE A 169 15.02 8.36 31.69
C ILE A 169 15.81 7.21 32.32
N ILE A 170 16.12 6.18 31.56
CA ILE A 170 16.87 5.01 32.02
C ILE A 170 18.30 5.40 32.44
N GLN A 171 18.97 6.25 31.65
CA GLN A 171 20.34 6.70 31.98
C GLN A 171 20.41 7.60 33.22
N ALA A 172 19.37 8.39 33.45
CA ALA A 172 19.28 9.30 34.60
C ALA A 172 18.72 8.63 35.87
N ASP A 173 18.32 7.35 35.77
CA ASP A 173 17.68 6.58 36.86
C ASP A 173 16.46 7.29 37.46
N ILE A 174 15.64 7.92 36.60
CA ILE A 174 14.46 8.68 36.97
C ILE A 174 13.22 7.81 36.82
N ALA A 175 12.19 8.03 37.66
CA ALA A 175 10.93 7.30 37.55
C ALA A 175 10.25 7.51 36.18
N PHE A 176 9.77 6.43 35.56
CA PHE A 176 9.07 6.48 34.30
C PHE A 176 7.67 7.07 34.47
N THR A 177 7.51 8.36 34.17
CA THR A 177 6.24 9.08 34.22
C THR A 177 6.00 9.90 32.96
N PRO A 178 4.74 10.13 32.55
CA PRO A 178 4.42 10.98 31.41
C PRO A 178 4.97 12.42 31.58
N ASN A 179 5.03 12.92 32.79
CA ASN A 179 5.57 14.26 33.06
C ASN A 179 7.06 14.35 32.79
N HIS A 180 7.85 13.34 33.17
CA HIS A 180 9.28 13.31 32.89
C HIS A 180 9.54 13.20 31.36
N ILE A 181 8.78 12.38 30.64
CA ILE A 181 8.87 12.30 29.18
C ILE A 181 8.60 13.69 28.57
N ARG A 182 7.53 14.37 29.00
CA ARG A 182 7.19 15.71 28.49
C ARG A 182 8.27 16.72 28.80
N GLN A 183 8.84 16.68 30.01
CA GLN A 183 9.93 17.57 30.43
C GLN A 183 11.19 17.34 29.55
N ILE A 184 11.55 16.09 29.26
CA ILE A 184 12.68 15.77 28.37
C ILE A 184 12.39 16.25 26.96
N LEU A 185 11.19 16.02 26.42
CA LEU A 185 10.77 16.49 25.11
C LEU A 185 10.58 18.03 25.03
N SER A 186 10.60 18.77 26.14
CA SER A 186 10.62 20.23 26.11
C SER A 186 11.97 20.79 25.66
N ASN A 187 13.03 19.98 25.71
CA ASN A 187 14.32 20.34 25.11
C ASN A 187 14.21 20.24 23.58
N GLN A 188 14.51 21.34 22.90
CA GLN A 188 14.36 21.46 21.43
C GLN A 188 15.22 20.45 20.67
N ASP A 189 16.44 20.17 21.11
CA ASP A 189 17.36 19.26 20.44
C ASP A 189 16.86 17.80 20.57
N VAL A 190 16.37 17.41 21.74
CA VAL A 190 15.77 16.10 21.99
C VAL A 190 14.51 15.93 21.16
N LEU A 191 13.63 16.92 21.15
CA LEU A 191 12.41 16.89 20.35
C LEU A 191 12.71 16.76 18.86
N LEU A 192 13.64 17.57 18.33
CA LEU A 192 14.05 17.54 16.95
C LEU A 192 14.53 16.14 16.53
N ARG A 193 15.35 15.52 17.36
CA ARG A 193 15.91 14.20 17.12
C ARG A 193 14.85 13.10 17.24
N SER A 194 13.95 13.18 18.23
CA SER A 194 12.80 12.27 18.36
C SER A 194 11.85 12.37 17.16
N GLN A 195 11.58 13.57 16.68
CA GLN A 195 10.79 13.79 15.46
C GLN A 195 11.48 13.21 14.24
N THR A 196 12.81 13.32 14.11
CA THR A 196 13.57 12.73 13.02
C THR A 196 13.47 11.20 13.04
N TYR A 197 13.52 10.57 14.21
CA TYR A 197 13.35 9.14 14.36
C TYR A 197 11.96 8.70 13.90
N ALA A 198 10.89 9.36 14.38
CA ALA A 198 9.53 9.07 13.97
C ALA A 198 9.33 9.24 12.46
N PHE A 199 9.80 10.33 11.90
CA PHE A 199 9.75 10.64 10.48
C PHE A 199 10.46 9.58 9.62
N THR A 200 11.66 9.17 10.03
CA THR A 200 12.45 8.15 9.31
C THR A 200 11.78 6.79 9.35
N VAL A 201 11.31 6.36 10.54
CA VAL A 201 10.65 5.06 10.69
C VAL A 201 9.32 5.05 9.94
N LEU A 202 8.55 6.12 10.00
CA LEU A 202 7.26 6.20 9.31
C LEU A 202 7.47 6.12 7.78
N GLY A 203 8.37 6.94 7.21
CA GLY A 203 8.64 6.93 5.77
C GLY A 203 9.20 5.58 5.29
N PHE A 204 10.16 5.00 6.02
CA PHE A 204 10.74 3.71 5.63
C PHE A 204 9.76 2.54 5.79
N SER A 205 8.93 2.56 6.85
CA SER A 205 7.95 1.49 7.06
C SER A 205 6.92 1.40 5.94
N GLN A 206 6.54 2.53 5.36
CA GLN A 206 5.67 2.57 4.18
C GLN A 206 6.33 1.96 2.95
N LEU A 207 7.62 2.22 2.71
CA LEU A 207 8.36 1.59 1.62
C LEU A 207 8.42 0.06 1.78
N PHE A 208 8.69 -0.44 2.99
CA PHE A 208 8.67 -1.87 3.28
C PHE A 208 7.26 -2.47 3.16
N HIS A 209 6.25 -1.76 3.65
CA HIS A 209 4.85 -2.18 3.55
C HIS A 209 4.39 -2.32 2.09
N ALA A 210 4.79 -1.39 1.22
CA ALA A 210 4.46 -1.45 -0.20
C ALA A 210 4.94 -2.73 -0.89
N ILE A 211 6.10 -3.26 -0.50
CA ILE A 211 6.62 -4.54 -1.04
C ILE A 211 5.66 -5.69 -0.69
N GLY A 212 5.17 -5.75 0.55
CA GLY A 212 4.19 -6.76 0.97
C GLY A 212 2.84 -6.62 0.27
N MET A 213 2.42 -5.38 0.00
CA MET A 213 1.15 -5.08 -0.67
C MET A 213 1.09 -5.51 -2.13
N ARG A 214 2.22 -5.83 -2.78
CA ARG A 214 2.24 -6.40 -4.13
C ARG A 214 1.42 -7.69 -4.22
N ASN A 215 1.55 -8.56 -3.23
CA ASN A 215 0.73 -9.77 -3.12
C ASN A 215 0.59 -10.19 -1.65
N VAL A 216 -0.54 -9.91 -1.05
CA VAL A 216 -0.79 -10.19 0.38
C VAL A 216 -0.85 -11.68 0.74
N ASN A 217 -0.94 -12.56 -0.25
CA ASN A 217 -1.03 -14.01 -0.07
C ASN A 217 0.25 -14.76 -0.45
N LEU A 218 1.30 -14.07 -0.87
CA LEU A 218 2.55 -14.70 -1.30
C LEU A 218 3.73 -14.18 -0.50
N SER A 219 4.57 -15.11 -0.02
CA SER A 219 5.83 -14.77 0.65
C SER A 219 6.71 -13.89 -0.25
N ILE A 220 7.33 -12.87 0.35
CA ILE A 220 8.24 -11.97 -0.36
C ILE A 220 9.41 -12.71 -1.02
N PHE A 221 9.86 -13.81 -0.43
CA PHE A 221 10.93 -14.64 -0.99
C PHE A 221 10.51 -15.46 -2.20
N ARG A 222 9.20 -15.70 -2.37
CA ARG A 222 8.61 -16.39 -3.52
C ARG A 222 8.13 -15.42 -4.61
N MET A 223 8.00 -14.13 -4.28
CA MET A 223 7.62 -13.11 -5.25
C MET A 223 8.72 -12.91 -6.30
N ASN A 224 8.33 -12.80 -7.57
CA ASN A 224 9.27 -12.40 -8.62
C ASN A 224 9.41 -10.87 -8.63
N HIS A 225 10.45 -10.36 -7.97
CA HIS A 225 10.72 -8.93 -7.88
C HIS A 225 11.12 -8.31 -9.23
N ARG A 226 11.63 -9.11 -10.18
CA ARG A 226 12.01 -8.63 -11.52
C ARG A 226 10.81 -8.28 -12.39
N ASN A 227 9.63 -8.78 -12.05
CA ASN A 227 8.40 -8.47 -12.78
C ASN A 227 7.93 -7.02 -12.57
N ASN A 228 8.38 -6.35 -11.50
CA ASN A 228 8.08 -4.94 -11.24
C ASN A 228 9.36 -4.17 -10.89
N PRO A 229 10.15 -3.75 -11.90
CA PRO A 229 11.33 -2.94 -11.67
C PRO A 229 11.00 -1.54 -11.13
N PHE A 230 9.80 -1.02 -11.40
CA PHE A 230 9.33 0.25 -10.86
C PHE A 230 9.23 0.21 -9.33
N MET A 231 8.79 -0.90 -8.74
CA MET A 231 8.75 -1.08 -7.28
C MET A 231 10.16 -1.04 -6.67
N LEU A 232 11.13 -1.71 -7.29
CA LEU A 232 12.53 -1.66 -6.84
C LEU A 232 13.10 -0.24 -6.96
N GLY A 233 12.80 0.43 -8.07
CA GLY A 233 13.19 1.83 -8.29
C GLY A 233 12.54 2.77 -7.27
N ALA A 234 11.24 2.65 -7.02
CA ALA A 234 10.51 3.44 -6.04
C ALA A 234 11.08 3.24 -4.62
N PHE A 235 11.34 1.99 -4.24
CA PHE A 235 11.95 1.65 -2.95
C PHE A 235 13.34 2.27 -2.79
N ALA A 236 14.23 2.07 -3.76
CA ALA A 236 15.59 2.61 -3.71
C ALA A 236 15.60 4.16 -3.72
N THR A 237 14.75 4.77 -4.56
CA THR A 237 14.62 6.23 -4.63
C THR A 237 14.04 6.79 -3.33
N GLY A 238 13.01 6.16 -2.77
CA GLY A 238 12.42 6.57 -1.49
C GLY A 238 13.43 6.51 -0.35
N LEU A 239 14.20 5.43 -0.23
CA LEU A 239 15.29 5.32 0.76
C LEU A 239 16.33 6.43 0.57
N PHE A 240 16.81 6.61 -0.66
CA PHE A 240 17.83 7.60 -0.97
C PHE A 240 17.37 9.03 -0.66
N LEU A 241 16.15 9.39 -1.08
CA LEU A 241 15.60 10.72 -0.83
C LEU A 241 15.37 10.96 0.67
N GLN A 242 14.93 9.96 1.43
CA GLN A 242 14.76 10.06 2.88
C GLN A 242 16.12 10.27 3.58
N MET A 243 17.18 9.62 3.11
CA MET A 243 18.54 9.86 3.62
C MET A 243 19.02 11.29 3.34
N ILE A 244 18.77 11.80 2.14
CA ILE A 244 19.16 13.17 1.74
C ILE A 244 18.58 14.22 2.71
N VAL A 245 17.31 14.08 3.10
CA VAL A 245 16.63 15.05 3.98
C VAL A 245 17.22 15.10 5.40
N THR A 246 17.88 14.04 5.83
CA THR A 246 18.51 13.96 7.16
C THR A 246 20.01 14.14 7.16
N GLU A 247 20.65 14.17 5.98
CA GLU A 247 22.11 14.28 5.86
C GLU A 247 22.59 15.61 5.27
N ILE A 248 21.82 16.25 4.37
CA ILE A 248 22.22 17.50 3.72
C ILE A 248 21.84 18.68 4.62
N PRO A 249 22.82 19.54 5.03
CA PRO A 249 22.57 20.64 5.98
C PRO A 249 21.44 21.60 5.58
N VAL A 250 21.33 21.93 4.30
CA VAL A 250 20.25 22.81 3.80
C VAL A 250 18.88 22.17 3.98
N LEU A 251 18.76 20.87 3.71
CA LEU A 251 17.50 20.13 3.86
C LEU A 251 17.19 19.87 5.33
N ILE A 252 18.19 19.59 6.16
CA ILE A 252 18.04 19.52 7.62
C ILE A 252 17.37 20.79 8.14
N GLY A 253 17.87 21.97 7.75
CA GLY A 253 17.27 23.24 8.16
C GLY A 253 15.85 23.44 7.63
N LEU A 254 15.57 23.05 6.39
CA LEU A 254 14.25 23.19 5.75
C LEU A 254 13.19 22.28 6.39
N PHE A 255 13.53 21.01 6.58
CA PHE A 255 12.61 20.01 7.13
C PHE A 255 12.63 19.98 8.65
N GLY A 256 13.65 20.58 9.29
CA GLY A 256 13.82 20.53 10.73
C GLY A 256 14.05 19.09 11.19
N THR A 257 14.98 18.41 10.56
CA THR A 257 15.48 17.08 10.91
C THR A 257 16.81 17.18 11.67
N ALA A 258 17.32 16.07 12.17
CA ALA A 258 18.65 15.96 12.77
C ALA A 258 19.48 14.95 11.99
N LYS A 259 20.80 15.15 11.97
CA LYS A 259 21.73 14.19 11.38
C LYS A 259 21.75 12.90 12.17
N LEU A 260 21.74 11.76 11.47
CA LEU A 260 21.72 10.43 12.06
C LEU A 260 23.09 9.76 11.91
N SER A 261 23.51 9.03 12.95
CA SER A 261 24.67 8.16 12.88
C SER A 261 24.38 6.88 12.12
N LEU A 262 25.41 6.17 11.66
CA LEU A 262 25.25 4.91 10.94
C LEU A 262 24.54 3.83 11.79
N TYR A 263 24.77 3.83 13.10
CA TYR A 263 24.10 2.93 14.02
C TYR A 263 22.60 3.24 14.11
N GLU A 264 22.21 4.51 14.20
CA GLU A 264 20.81 4.94 14.22
C GLU A 264 20.12 4.60 12.91
N TRP A 265 20.78 4.81 11.77
CA TRP A 265 20.27 4.37 10.46
C TRP A 265 19.98 2.88 10.45
N GLY A 266 20.90 2.04 10.93
CA GLY A 266 20.70 0.59 11.03
C GLY A 266 19.50 0.22 11.90
N ALA A 267 19.42 0.78 13.11
CA ALA A 267 18.36 0.49 14.07
C ALA A 267 16.98 0.94 13.55
N LEU A 268 16.88 2.16 13.01
CA LEU A 268 15.62 2.69 12.48
C LEU A 268 15.16 1.94 11.22
N THR A 269 16.08 1.55 10.34
CA THR A 269 15.75 0.72 9.17
C THR A 269 15.24 -0.66 9.59
N LEU A 270 15.85 -1.29 10.58
CA LEU A 270 15.41 -2.58 11.10
C LEU A 270 14.01 -2.48 11.71
N LEU A 271 13.75 -1.42 12.51
CA LEU A 271 12.44 -1.15 13.08
C LEU A 271 11.40 -0.91 11.97
N SER A 272 11.77 -0.21 10.91
CA SER A 272 10.90 0.09 9.77
C SER A 272 10.53 -1.16 8.95
N ALA A 273 11.32 -2.23 9.02
CA ALA A 273 11.03 -3.49 8.33
C ALA A 273 9.94 -4.35 9.01
N VAL A 274 9.48 -3.97 10.21
CA VAL A 274 8.47 -4.71 10.98
C VAL A 274 7.18 -4.98 10.19
N PRO A 275 6.58 -4.06 9.41
CA PRO A 275 5.41 -4.38 8.59
C PRO A 275 5.65 -5.51 7.59
N LEU A 276 6.85 -5.57 7.00
CA LEU A 276 7.24 -6.62 6.08
C LEU A 276 7.42 -7.97 6.79
N MET A 277 7.96 -7.95 8.02
CA MET A 277 8.07 -9.16 8.86
C MET A 277 6.69 -9.72 9.23
N PHE A 278 5.74 -8.85 9.58
CA PHE A 278 4.36 -9.26 9.84
C PHE A 278 3.66 -9.79 8.59
N HIS A 279 3.90 -9.20 7.41
CA HIS A 279 3.43 -9.75 6.15
C HIS A 279 3.91 -11.19 5.96
N GLU A 280 5.20 -11.44 6.13
CA GLU A 280 5.77 -12.77 5.98
C GLU A 280 5.20 -13.76 7.00
N LEU A 281 5.03 -13.33 8.24
CA LEU A 281 4.42 -14.14 9.31
C LEU A 281 2.97 -14.53 8.96
N PHE A 282 2.15 -13.59 8.47
CA PHE A 282 0.77 -13.88 8.05
C PHE A 282 0.71 -14.87 6.89
N VAL A 283 1.59 -14.72 5.89
CA VAL A 283 1.65 -15.66 4.77
C VAL A 283 2.03 -17.06 5.27
N GLN A 284 3.02 -17.19 6.14
CA GLN A 284 3.44 -18.48 6.70
C GLN A 284 2.31 -19.13 7.52
N ILE A 285 1.63 -18.37 8.37
CA ILE A 285 0.48 -18.85 9.15
C ILE A 285 -0.65 -19.32 8.22
N SER A 286 -0.95 -18.53 7.18
CA SER A 286 -1.95 -18.87 6.18
C SER A 286 -1.60 -20.16 5.43
N ASP A 287 -0.36 -20.32 5.02
CA ASP A 287 0.14 -21.55 4.37
C ASP A 287 0.01 -22.77 5.28
N ILE A 288 0.34 -22.65 6.57
CA ILE A 288 0.23 -23.74 7.54
C ILE A 288 -1.22 -24.14 7.77
N ILE A 289 -2.15 -23.18 7.87
CA ILE A 289 -3.56 -23.43 8.17
C ILE A 289 -4.33 -23.89 6.92
N LEU A 290 -4.12 -23.28 5.76
CA LEU A 290 -4.91 -23.51 4.56
C LEU A 290 -4.43 -24.71 3.72
N LEU A 291 -3.13 -24.99 3.64
CA LEU A 291 -2.59 -26.10 2.84
C LEU A 291 -3.13 -27.49 3.25
N PRO A 292 -3.30 -27.84 4.54
CA PRO A 292 -3.88 -29.13 4.91
C PRO A 292 -5.35 -29.28 4.50
N HIS A 293 -6.13 -28.19 4.61
CA HIS A 293 -7.55 -28.19 4.25
C HIS A 293 -7.80 -28.29 2.74
N LEU A 294 -6.94 -27.69 1.92
CA LEU A 294 -7.04 -27.78 0.46
C LEU A 294 -6.64 -29.17 -0.06
N LYS A 295 -5.63 -29.80 0.49
CA LYS A 295 -5.24 -31.19 0.15
C LYS A 295 -6.35 -32.18 0.50
N ASN A 296 -7.01 -32.02 1.64
CA ASN A 296 -8.13 -32.86 2.04
C ASN A 296 -9.35 -32.69 1.09
N ARG A 297 -9.67 -31.47 0.66
CA ARG A 297 -10.78 -31.23 -0.31
C ARG A 297 -10.53 -31.87 -1.68
N GLN A 298 -9.31 -31.82 -2.19
CA GLN A 298 -8.96 -32.45 -3.47
C GLN A 298 -9.03 -33.97 -3.42
N GLN A 299 -8.71 -34.59 -2.27
CA GLN A 299 -8.87 -36.03 -2.08
C GLN A 299 -10.35 -36.47 -1.99
N TYR A 300 -11.26 -35.61 -1.52
CA TYR A 300 -12.69 -35.91 -1.48
C TYR A 300 -13.41 -35.70 -2.81
N GLN A 301 -12.81 -34.91 -3.75
CA GLN A 301 -13.39 -34.72 -5.09
C GLN A 301 -12.87 -35.76 -6.11
N GLN A 302 -11.87 -36.54 -5.76
CA GLN A 302 -11.34 -37.65 -6.59
C GLN A 302 -11.88 -39.04 -6.16
N LYS A 303 -12.72 -39.10 -5.14
CA LYS A 303 -13.50 -40.27 -4.76
C LYS A 303 -14.96 -40.06 -5.15
#